data_3a2ec1dc4583df3b69e5e4d1d5fe9d2f
#
_entry.id   3a2ec1dc4583df3b69e5e4d1d5fe9d2f
#
_cell.length_a   1.000
_cell.length_b   1.000
_cell.length_c   1.000
_cell.angle_alpha   90.00
_cell.angle_beta   90.00
_cell.angle_gamma   90.00
#
_symmetry.space_group_name_H-M   'P 1'
#
loop_
_entity.id
_entity.type
_entity.pdbx_description
1 polymer ?
#
loop_
_entity_poly.entity_id
_entity_poly.type
_entity_poly.pdbx_seq_one_letter_code
_entity_poly.pdbx_strand_id
1 'polypeptide(L)'
;MFYDNKGKKEQNADSALLSGLTRRQLKELEEKEKTPVQKTVEAIIMILPLICGGIALAEYVILPNNSRNGKPWSYVWTLGIAMAAYLVCLVLAAIKKGKGEKQFYEKLHYKAPRYAALFVFLAIYDYLTLKTGILTQPFVPCMNYIINAFLVDYKLLADCTLNTLKLLFLGYSIGVSLGLITGIACGYSERARYWLDPIIKFLGPIPTSTWIPIIMVVASSLFGGAVFIIALGSWFAVTVASLTGISNVSKEYFDAAMTLGANSRQLVFRVAIPHAMPSILQGCTQAMSSSCVAIMIAEMLGVKSGLGWYMTWQTGWASYDKSFAALFVICLIFTLVTKGLERIKRYLLRWQNGAVK
;
A
#
# COMPACT_ATOMS: atom_id res chain seq x y z
N MET A 1 38.29 7.19 41.74
CA MET A 1 38.43 7.94 40.46
C MET A 1 39.38 7.25 39.45
N PHE A 2 39.71 5.96 39.64
CA PHE A 2 40.62 5.21 38.74
C PHE A 2 40.01 3.98 38.05
N TYR A 3 38.71 3.70 38.27
CA TYR A 3 38.02 2.53 37.67
C TYR A 3 37.18 2.83 36.41
N ASP A 4 36.93 4.11 36.14
CA ASP A 4 36.01 4.52 35.04
C ASP A 4 36.74 4.75 33.69
N ASN A 5 38.06 4.75 33.66
CA ASN A 5 38.85 5.08 32.47
C ASN A 5 39.24 3.86 31.61
N LYS A 6 39.10 2.63 32.13
CA LYS A 6 39.38 1.39 31.40
C LYS A 6 38.18 1.02 30.50
N GLY A 7 36.98 1.10 31.03
CA GLY A 7 35.76 0.80 30.27
C GLY A 7 35.51 1.75 29.09
N LYS A 8 35.81 3.04 29.25
CA LYS A 8 35.71 4.03 28.15
C LYS A 8 36.79 3.84 27.07
N LYS A 9 38.00 3.38 27.42
CA LYS A 9 39.02 3.08 26.42
C LYS A 9 38.73 1.80 25.64
N GLU A 10 38.16 0.77 26.27
CA GLU A 10 37.73 -0.45 25.59
C GLU A 10 36.52 -0.18 24.68
N GLN A 11 35.51 0.58 25.12
CA GLN A 11 34.38 0.99 24.29
C GLN A 11 34.81 1.85 23.10
N ASN A 12 35.77 2.75 23.24
CA ASN A 12 36.31 3.56 22.15
C ASN A 12 37.20 2.75 21.18
N ALA A 13 37.93 1.76 21.65
CA ALA A 13 38.70 0.85 20.79
C ALA A 13 37.77 -0.08 19.98
N ASP A 14 36.70 -0.61 20.60
CA ASP A 14 35.72 -1.41 19.94
C ASP A 14 34.91 -0.60 18.89
N SER A 15 34.56 0.64 19.22
CA SER A 15 33.87 1.53 18.24
C SER A 15 34.78 1.91 17.08
N ALA A 16 36.08 2.09 17.29
CA ALA A 16 37.04 2.39 16.22
C ALA A 16 37.33 1.15 15.34
N LEU A 17 37.38 -0.05 15.92
CA LEU A 17 37.48 -1.32 15.19
C LEU A 17 36.21 -1.59 14.37
N LEU A 18 35.01 -1.28 14.89
CA LEU A 18 33.74 -1.45 14.23
C LEU A 18 33.50 -0.45 13.09
N SER A 19 34.10 0.75 13.15
CA SER A 19 33.96 1.78 12.11
C SER A 19 34.64 1.42 10.77
N GLY A 20 35.60 0.49 10.79
CA GLY A 20 36.30 0.00 9.59
C GLY A 20 35.68 -1.25 8.97
N LEU A 21 34.67 -1.87 9.61
CA LEU A 21 34.08 -3.13 9.17
C LEU A 21 32.88 -2.90 8.24
N THR A 22 32.86 -3.66 7.15
CA THR A 22 31.68 -3.69 6.25
C THR A 22 30.47 -4.25 7.01
N ARG A 23 29.26 -3.75 6.71
CA ARG A 23 27.99 -4.26 7.30
C ARG A 23 27.86 -5.80 7.31
N ARG A 24 28.50 -6.47 6.35
CA ARG A 24 28.52 -7.93 6.25
C ARG A 24 29.42 -8.56 7.32
N GLN A 25 30.57 -7.98 7.58
CA GLN A 25 31.53 -8.44 8.61
C GLN A 25 31.00 -8.22 10.04
N LEU A 26 30.32 -7.06 10.26
CA LEU A 26 29.66 -6.80 11.54
C LEU A 26 28.60 -7.85 11.87
N LYS A 27 27.76 -8.23 10.89
CA LYS A 27 26.74 -9.26 11.06
C LYS A 27 27.33 -10.68 11.26
N GLU A 28 28.49 -10.96 10.67
CA GLU A 28 29.17 -12.23 10.88
C GLU A 28 29.77 -12.34 12.28
N LEU A 29 30.23 -11.23 12.84
CA LEU A 29 30.69 -11.13 14.23
C LEU A 29 29.54 -11.26 15.22
N GLU A 30 28.45 -10.50 15.02
CA GLU A 30 27.23 -10.60 15.83
C GLU A 30 26.67 -12.03 15.88
N GLU A 31 26.75 -12.78 14.76
CA GLU A 31 26.25 -14.15 14.71
C GLU A 31 27.17 -15.16 15.41
N LYS A 32 28.49 -14.89 15.47
CA LYS A 32 29.45 -15.70 16.24
C LYS A 32 29.31 -15.51 17.74
N GLU A 33 28.95 -14.30 18.19
CA GLU A 33 28.77 -13.96 19.59
C GLU A 33 27.40 -14.38 20.18
N LYS A 34 26.46 -14.82 19.33
CA LYS A 34 25.13 -15.25 19.78
C LYS A 34 25.22 -16.43 20.75
N THR A 35 24.68 -16.24 21.96
CA THR A 35 24.55 -17.29 22.96
C THR A 35 23.64 -18.44 22.46
N PRO A 36 23.80 -19.68 22.98
CA PRO A 36 22.91 -20.78 22.57
C PRO A 36 21.42 -20.49 22.80
N VAL A 37 21.10 -19.72 23.85
CA VAL A 37 19.72 -19.27 24.15
C VAL A 37 19.17 -18.39 23.03
N GLN A 38 19.94 -17.44 22.52
CA GLN A 38 19.51 -16.57 21.41
C GLN A 38 19.25 -17.37 20.12
N LYS A 39 20.08 -18.37 19.82
CA LYS A 39 19.87 -19.25 18.66
C LYS A 39 18.58 -20.07 18.79
N THR A 40 18.28 -20.55 20.02
CA THR A 40 17.03 -21.27 20.29
C THR A 40 15.80 -20.35 20.14
N VAL A 41 15.88 -19.11 20.66
CA VAL A 41 14.79 -18.12 20.51
C VAL A 41 14.55 -17.78 19.02
N GLU A 42 15.61 -17.60 18.24
CA GLU A 42 15.47 -17.39 16.79
C GLU A 42 14.79 -18.57 16.08
N ALA A 43 15.12 -19.80 16.45
CA ALA A 43 14.48 -20.98 15.90
C ALA A 43 13.01 -21.08 16.30
N ILE A 44 12.67 -20.76 17.55
CA ILE A 44 11.28 -20.71 18.02
C ILE A 44 10.49 -19.66 17.25
N ILE A 45 11.02 -18.45 17.07
CA ILE A 45 10.35 -17.40 16.28
C ILE A 45 10.09 -17.85 14.84
N MET A 46 11.01 -18.60 14.24
CA MET A 46 10.84 -19.10 12.86
C MET A 46 9.77 -20.20 12.76
N ILE A 47 9.58 -21.00 13.81
CA ILE A 47 8.58 -22.10 13.83
C ILE A 47 7.22 -21.58 14.30
N LEU A 48 7.17 -20.45 15.01
CA LEU A 48 5.95 -19.87 15.58
C LEU A 48 4.76 -19.77 14.61
N PRO A 49 4.91 -19.33 13.34
CA PRO A 49 3.80 -19.30 12.38
C PRO A 49 3.20 -20.68 12.12
N LEU A 50 4.01 -21.74 12.06
CA LEU A 50 3.51 -23.11 11.88
C LEU A 50 2.74 -23.60 13.09
N ILE A 51 3.21 -23.28 14.30
CA ILE A 51 2.52 -23.61 15.55
C ILE A 51 1.16 -22.90 15.59
N CYS A 52 1.15 -21.57 15.36
CA CYS A 52 -0.09 -20.79 15.34
C CYS A 52 -1.06 -21.25 14.23
N GLY A 53 -0.55 -21.58 13.03
CA GLY A 53 -1.35 -22.14 11.96
C GLY A 53 -1.92 -23.53 12.29
N GLY A 54 -1.12 -24.39 12.95
CA GLY A 54 -1.56 -25.68 13.44
C GLY A 54 -2.65 -25.57 14.51
N ILE A 55 -2.52 -24.64 15.44
CA ILE A 55 -3.54 -24.33 16.44
C ILE A 55 -4.83 -23.82 15.76
N ALA A 56 -4.72 -22.91 14.80
CA ALA A 56 -5.88 -22.42 14.04
C ALA A 56 -6.59 -23.55 13.29
N LEU A 57 -5.85 -24.46 12.69
CA LEU A 57 -6.43 -25.62 11.98
C LEU A 57 -7.07 -26.62 12.98
N ALA A 58 -6.42 -26.90 14.10
CA ALA A 58 -6.93 -27.78 15.14
C ALA A 58 -8.21 -27.20 15.77
N GLU A 59 -8.21 -25.90 16.07
CA GLU A 59 -9.38 -25.16 16.56
C GLU A 59 -10.55 -25.29 15.60
N TYR A 60 -10.31 -25.04 14.29
CA TYR A 60 -11.35 -25.13 13.27
C TYR A 60 -11.96 -26.55 13.16
N VAL A 61 -11.14 -27.60 13.22
CA VAL A 61 -11.58 -29.00 12.98
C VAL A 61 -12.16 -29.65 14.23
N ILE A 62 -11.55 -29.40 15.40
CA ILE A 62 -11.87 -30.13 16.64
C ILE A 62 -13.06 -29.50 17.38
N LEU A 63 -13.14 -28.18 17.44
CA LEU A 63 -14.17 -27.50 18.21
C LEU A 63 -15.54 -27.57 17.49
N PRO A 64 -16.62 -27.82 18.20
CA PRO A 64 -17.97 -27.87 17.62
C PRO A 64 -18.36 -26.47 17.08
N ASN A 65 -19.09 -26.48 15.96
CA ASN A 65 -19.59 -25.27 15.34
C ASN A 65 -20.94 -24.87 15.96
N ASN A 66 -21.07 -23.65 16.41
CA ASN A 66 -22.35 -23.08 16.85
C ASN A 66 -23.16 -22.54 15.65
N SER A 67 -22.48 -22.09 14.61
CA SER A 67 -23.08 -21.57 13.39
C SER A 67 -23.03 -22.59 12.24
N ARG A 68 -23.99 -22.48 11.29
CA ARG A 68 -24.06 -23.39 10.13
C ARG A 68 -22.80 -23.24 9.26
N ASN A 69 -22.12 -24.37 9.00
CA ASN A 69 -20.93 -24.43 8.16
C ASN A 69 -21.23 -25.25 6.90
N GLY A 70 -21.64 -24.61 5.82
CA GLY A 70 -22.03 -25.28 4.58
C GLY A 70 -20.85 -25.75 3.71
N LYS A 71 -19.63 -25.25 3.93
CA LYS A 71 -18.45 -25.55 3.09
C LYS A 71 -17.15 -25.60 3.91
N PRO A 72 -16.99 -26.56 4.78
CA PRO A 72 -15.90 -26.62 5.75
C PRO A 72 -14.50 -26.76 5.10
N TRP A 73 -14.41 -27.44 3.96
CA TRP A 73 -13.14 -27.76 3.33
C TRP A 73 -12.39 -26.59 2.70
N SER A 74 -13.10 -25.54 2.27
CA SER A 74 -12.48 -24.38 1.62
C SER A 74 -11.44 -23.70 2.51
N TYR A 75 -11.76 -23.52 3.79
CA TYR A 75 -10.85 -22.89 4.75
C TYR A 75 -9.70 -23.81 5.14
N VAL A 76 -9.97 -25.10 5.34
CA VAL A 76 -8.94 -26.12 5.63
C VAL A 76 -7.87 -26.14 4.54
N TRP A 77 -8.29 -26.18 3.27
CA TRP A 77 -7.36 -26.17 2.14
C TRP A 77 -6.56 -24.88 2.06
N THR A 78 -7.16 -23.71 2.27
CA THR A 78 -6.43 -22.45 2.23
C THR A 78 -5.44 -22.29 3.37
N LEU A 79 -5.80 -22.68 4.60
CA LEU A 79 -4.89 -22.75 5.74
C LEU A 79 -3.74 -23.73 5.48
N GLY A 80 -4.08 -24.95 5.00
CA GLY A 80 -3.09 -25.97 4.66
C GLY A 80 -2.09 -25.51 3.60
N ILE A 81 -2.58 -24.87 2.53
CA ILE A 81 -1.71 -24.30 1.46
C ILE A 81 -0.83 -23.19 2.02
N ALA A 82 -1.37 -22.29 2.86
CA ALA A 82 -0.60 -21.20 3.45
C ALA A 82 0.51 -21.73 4.38
N MET A 83 0.19 -22.75 5.20
CA MET A 83 1.16 -23.42 6.07
C MET A 83 2.23 -24.15 5.25
N ALA A 84 1.84 -24.89 4.21
CA ALA A 84 2.76 -25.58 3.32
C ALA A 84 3.69 -24.60 2.59
N ALA A 85 3.16 -23.48 2.08
CA ALA A 85 3.95 -22.43 1.47
C ALA A 85 4.97 -21.82 2.44
N TYR A 86 4.56 -21.56 3.70
CA TYR A 86 5.49 -21.08 4.72
C TYR A 86 6.55 -22.15 5.08
N LEU A 87 6.17 -23.42 5.19
CA LEU A 87 7.11 -24.52 5.42
C LEU A 87 8.16 -24.63 4.30
N VAL A 88 7.73 -24.54 3.05
CA VAL A 88 8.65 -24.51 1.90
C VAL A 88 9.62 -23.32 2.01
N CYS A 89 9.12 -22.11 2.33
CA CYS A 89 9.97 -20.94 2.55
C CYS A 89 10.97 -21.15 3.70
N LEU A 90 10.55 -21.82 4.77
CA LEU A 90 11.41 -22.12 5.92
C LEU A 90 12.51 -23.12 5.54
N VAL A 91 12.17 -24.20 4.83
CA VAL A 91 13.14 -25.19 4.34
C VAL A 91 14.13 -24.55 3.38
N LEU A 92 13.66 -23.74 2.42
CA LEU A 92 14.53 -22.99 1.52
C LEU A 92 15.45 -22.01 2.26
N ALA A 93 14.95 -21.35 3.30
CA ALA A 93 15.74 -20.47 4.14
C ALA A 93 16.84 -21.23 4.91
N ALA A 94 16.53 -22.42 5.42
CA ALA A 94 17.49 -23.29 6.09
C ALA A 94 18.57 -23.80 5.14
N ILE A 95 18.20 -24.25 3.94
CA ILE A 95 19.15 -24.73 2.91
C ILE A 95 20.06 -23.58 2.45
N LYS A 96 19.52 -22.39 2.18
CA LYS A 96 20.31 -21.23 1.77
C LYS A 96 21.25 -20.73 2.87
N LYS A 97 20.81 -20.77 4.13
CA LYS A 97 21.67 -20.48 5.30
C LYS A 97 22.87 -21.45 5.33
N GLY A 98 22.64 -22.73 5.09
CA GLY A 98 23.72 -23.75 5.01
C GLY A 98 24.70 -23.50 3.86
N LYS A 99 24.27 -22.88 2.74
CA LYS A 99 25.13 -22.48 1.60
C LYS A 99 25.78 -21.09 1.76
N GLY A 100 25.65 -20.44 2.92
CA GLY A 100 26.23 -19.11 3.19
C GLY A 100 25.35 -17.91 2.77
N GLU A 101 24.20 -18.13 2.14
CA GLU A 101 23.24 -17.08 1.75
C GLU A 101 22.27 -16.74 2.90
N LYS A 102 22.74 -15.94 3.87
CA LYS A 102 21.96 -15.61 5.08
C LYS A 102 20.83 -14.60 4.86
N GLN A 103 20.86 -13.79 3.80
CA GLN A 103 19.89 -12.71 3.56
C GLN A 103 18.43 -13.18 3.52
N PHE A 104 18.18 -14.36 2.93
CA PHE A 104 16.81 -14.90 2.84
C PHE A 104 16.30 -15.34 4.21
N TYR A 105 17.16 -15.97 5.02
CA TYR A 105 16.85 -16.38 6.38
C TYR A 105 16.53 -15.17 7.27
N GLU A 106 17.37 -14.13 7.26
CA GLU A 106 17.14 -12.89 8.01
C GLU A 106 15.82 -12.21 7.62
N LYS A 107 15.51 -12.14 6.31
CA LYS A 107 14.24 -11.58 5.83
C LYS A 107 13.04 -12.39 6.30
N LEU A 108 13.13 -13.72 6.30
CA LEU A 108 12.05 -14.58 6.75
C LEU A 108 11.88 -14.48 8.28
N HIS A 109 12.98 -14.51 9.04
CA HIS A 109 12.98 -14.31 10.49
C HIS A 109 12.31 -12.98 10.90
N TYR A 110 12.67 -11.88 10.23
CA TYR A 110 12.05 -10.56 10.48
C TYR A 110 10.54 -10.54 10.18
N LYS A 111 10.07 -11.36 9.25
CA LYS A 111 8.66 -11.45 8.88
C LYS A 111 7.88 -12.52 9.65
N ALA A 112 8.55 -13.49 10.27
CA ALA A 112 7.92 -14.61 10.95
C ALA A 112 6.88 -14.19 12.01
N PRO A 113 7.13 -13.20 12.90
CA PRO A 113 6.12 -12.76 13.86
C PRO A 113 4.85 -12.22 13.21
N ARG A 114 4.96 -11.57 12.03
CA ARG A 114 3.79 -11.06 11.28
C ARG A 114 2.94 -12.18 10.71
N TYR A 115 3.57 -13.25 10.22
CA TYR A 115 2.84 -14.44 9.76
C TYR A 115 2.18 -15.19 10.92
N ALA A 116 2.84 -15.27 12.07
CA ALA A 116 2.24 -15.83 13.28
C ALA A 116 1.02 -15.00 13.73
N ALA A 117 1.15 -13.67 13.78
CA ALA A 117 0.04 -12.78 14.09
C ALA A 117 -1.14 -12.93 13.12
N LEU A 118 -0.87 -13.15 11.82
CA LEU A 118 -1.91 -13.41 10.83
C LEU A 118 -2.67 -14.70 11.14
N PHE A 119 -1.98 -15.81 11.46
CA PHE A 119 -2.64 -17.08 11.82
C PHE A 119 -3.43 -16.97 13.12
N VAL A 120 -2.90 -16.25 14.12
CA VAL A 120 -3.63 -15.95 15.37
C VAL A 120 -4.89 -15.14 15.09
N PHE A 121 -4.79 -14.11 14.24
CA PHE A 121 -5.95 -13.31 13.85
C PHE A 121 -7.02 -14.18 13.14
N LEU A 122 -6.61 -15.07 12.24
CA LEU A 122 -7.53 -15.98 11.55
C LEU A 122 -8.20 -16.97 12.52
N ALA A 123 -7.47 -17.48 13.51
CA ALA A 123 -8.03 -18.33 14.56
C ALA A 123 -9.05 -17.57 15.41
N ILE A 124 -8.72 -16.38 15.90
CA ILE A 124 -9.63 -15.55 16.68
C ILE A 124 -10.88 -15.18 15.87
N TYR A 125 -10.71 -14.84 14.58
CA TYR A 125 -11.83 -14.52 13.71
C TYR A 125 -12.76 -15.72 13.54
N ASP A 126 -12.21 -16.91 13.30
CA ASP A 126 -13.00 -18.15 13.16
C ASP A 126 -13.71 -18.48 14.47
N TYR A 127 -13.01 -18.40 15.59
CA TYR A 127 -13.59 -18.64 16.92
C TYR A 127 -14.79 -17.72 17.21
N LEU A 128 -14.67 -16.42 16.91
CA LEU A 128 -15.72 -15.45 17.15
C LEU A 128 -16.92 -15.59 16.19
N THR A 129 -16.69 -16.05 14.95
CA THR A 129 -17.76 -16.19 13.94
C THR A 129 -18.43 -17.57 13.95
N LEU A 130 -17.64 -18.64 13.95
CA LEU A 130 -18.14 -20.01 13.75
C LEU A 130 -18.40 -20.75 15.05
N LYS A 131 -17.55 -20.54 16.08
CA LYS A 131 -17.62 -21.33 17.33
C LYS A 131 -18.51 -20.67 18.38
N THR A 132 -18.32 -19.37 18.66
CA THR A 132 -19.12 -18.65 19.68
C THR A 132 -20.37 -18.01 19.11
N GLY A 133 -20.35 -17.63 17.82
CA GLY A 133 -21.44 -16.87 17.21
C GLY A 133 -21.60 -15.44 17.77
N ILE A 134 -20.58 -14.89 18.47
CA ILE A 134 -20.57 -13.50 18.93
C ILE A 134 -20.69 -12.55 17.74
N LEU A 135 -19.96 -12.87 16.67
CA LEU A 135 -20.10 -12.21 15.37
C LEU A 135 -21.13 -12.97 14.55
N THR A 136 -22.35 -12.46 14.53
CA THR A 136 -23.50 -13.18 13.97
C THR A 136 -23.52 -13.18 12.44
N GLN A 137 -23.79 -14.34 11.85
CA GLN A 137 -24.15 -14.47 10.44
C GLN A 137 -25.57 -13.91 10.21
N PRO A 138 -25.86 -13.32 9.02
CA PRO A 138 -25.00 -13.22 7.83
C PRO A 138 -24.07 -11.99 7.83
N PHE A 139 -24.19 -11.06 8.78
CA PHE A 139 -23.50 -9.76 8.77
C PHE A 139 -21.96 -9.90 8.77
N VAL A 140 -21.44 -10.84 9.56
CA VAL A 140 -20.02 -11.17 9.59
C VAL A 140 -19.86 -12.64 9.14
N PRO A 141 -19.54 -12.85 7.86
CA PRO A 141 -19.44 -14.19 7.30
C PRO A 141 -18.18 -14.92 7.80
N CYS A 142 -18.27 -16.22 7.99
CA CYS A 142 -17.10 -17.05 8.30
C CYS A 142 -16.13 -17.08 7.10
N MET A 143 -14.84 -17.28 7.37
CA MET A 143 -13.79 -17.27 6.35
C MET A 143 -14.02 -18.26 5.22
N ASN A 144 -14.56 -19.44 5.52
CA ASN A 144 -14.90 -20.46 4.52
C ASN A 144 -15.94 -19.98 3.48
N TYR A 145 -16.92 -19.18 3.87
CA TYR A 145 -17.90 -18.60 2.93
C TYR A 145 -17.25 -17.53 2.05
N ILE A 146 -16.39 -16.69 2.63
CA ILE A 146 -15.65 -15.66 1.88
C ILE A 146 -14.76 -16.31 0.82
N ILE A 147 -14.01 -17.35 1.17
CA ILE A 147 -13.15 -18.08 0.23
C ILE A 147 -13.99 -18.75 -0.86
N ASN A 148 -15.12 -19.34 -0.49
CA ASN A 148 -15.99 -19.95 -1.47
C ASN A 148 -16.59 -18.89 -2.45
N ALA A 149 -16.93 -17.71 -1.97
CA ALA A 149 -17.40 -16.61 -2.80
C ALA A 149 -16.35 -16.23 -3.89
N PHE A 150 -15.05 -16.22 -3.55
CA PHE A 150 -13.99 -16.07 -4.54
C PHE A 150 -14.00 -17.17 -5.61
N LEU A 151 -14.18 -18.41 -5.19
CA LEU A 151 -14.15 -19.55 -6.10
C LEU A 151 -15.38 -19.61 -7.03
N VAL A 152 -16.53 -19.14 -6.56
CA VAL A 152 -17.77 -19.12 -7.34
C VAL A 152 -17.80 -17.94 -8.29
N ASP A 153 -17.52 -16.73 -7.81
CA ASP A 153 -17.70 -15.50 -8.55
C ASP A 153 -16.41 -14.94 -9.18
N TYR A 154 -15.34 -15.77 -9.32
CA TYR A 154 -14.03 -15.31 -9.80
C TYR A 154 -14.08 -14.59 -11.16
N LYS A 155 -14.93 -15.05 -12.10
CA LYS A 155 -15.08 -14.40 -13.41
C LYS A 155 -15.71 -13.02 -13.29
N LEU A 156 -16.76 -12.92 -12.49
CA LEU A 156 -17.47 -11.65 -12.27
C LEU A 156 -16.58 -10.66 -11.51
N LEU A 157 -15.86 -11.13 -10.49
CA LEU A 157 -14.89 -10.32 -9.74
C LEU A 157 -13.74 -9.83 -10.63
N ALA A 158 -13.28 -10.67 -11.57
CA ALA A 158 -12.26 -10.27 -12.54
C ALA A 158 -12.77 -9.21 -13.50
N ASP A 159 -13.98 -9.38 -14.05
CA ASP A 159 -14.62 -8.37 -14.93
C ASP A 159 -14.83 -7.04 -14.19
N CYS A 160 -15.39 -7.08 -12.98
CA CYS A 160 -15.54 -5.91 -12.13
C CYS A 160 -14.19 -5.23 -11.84
N THR A 161 -13.15 -6.00 -11.55
CA THR A 161 -11.79 -5.47 -11.34
C THR A 161 -11.27 -4.74 -12.57
N LEU A 162 -11.42 -5.31 -13.75
CA LEU A 162 -10.97 -4.68 -15.00
C LEU A 162 -11.73 -3.36 -15.28
N ASN A 163 -13.03 -3.32 -15.02
CA ASN A 163 -13.83 -2.12 -15.20
C ASN A 163 -13.47 -1.04 -14.19
N THR A 164 -13.26 -1.39 -12.90
CA THR A 164 -12.72 -0.48 -11.87
C THR A 164 -11.36 0.08 -12.29
N LEU A 165 -10.43 -0.75 -12.77
CA LEU A 165 -9.12 -0.29 -13.21
C LEU A 165 -9.19 0.64 -14.43
N LYS A 166 -10.01 0.32 -15.42
CA LYS A 166 -10.23 1.20 -16.59
C LYS A 166 -10.72 2.58 -16.16
N LEU A 167 -11.75 2.62 -15.31
CA LEU A 167 -12.35 3.86 -14.82
C LEU A 167 -11.34 4.66 -13.98
N LEU A 168 -10.61 3.98 -13.07
CA LEU A 168 -9.58 4.57 -12.23
C LEU A 168 -8.47 5.22 -13.06
N PHE A 169 -7.86 4.47 -13.99
CA PHE A 169 -6.75 4.99 -14.78
C PHE A 169 -7.18 6.09 -15.75
N LEU A 170 -8.38 6.02 -16.30
CA LEU A 170 -8.90 7.08 -17.18
C LEU A 170 -9.07 8.38 -16.40
N GLY A 171 -9.82 8.36 -15.29
CA GLY A 171 -10.04 9.54 -14.47
C GLY A 171 -8.75 10.10 -13.85
N TYR A 172 -7.89 9.21 -13.33
CA TYR A 172 -6.59 9.57 -12.78
C TYR A 172 -5.68 10.25 -13.82
N SER A 173 -5.57 9.70 -15.03
CA SER A 173 -4.72 10.25 -16.09
C SER A 173 -5.17 11.64 -16.51
N ILE A 174 -6.48 11.86 -16.66
CA ILE A 174 -7.06 13.18 -16.97
C ILE A 174 -6.75 14.15 -15.84
N GLY A 175 -7.02 13.78 -14.59
CA GLY A 175 -6.79 14.65 -13.43
C GLY A 175 -5.33 14.99 -13.22
N VAL A 176 -4.41 14.02 -13.35
CA VAL A 176 -2.96 14.26 -13.25
C VAL A 176 -2.49 15.21 -14.35
N SER A 177 -2.92 15.00 -15.60
CA SER A 177 -2.52 15.87 -16.71
C SER A 177 -2.99 17.32 -16.50
N LEU A 178 -4.24 17.52 -16.13
CA LEU A 178 -4.79 18.84 -15.81
C LEU A 178 -4.12 19.42 -14.56
N GLY A 179 -3.85 18.62 -13.55
CA GLY A 179 -3.19 19.03 -12.32
C GLY A 179 -1.75 19.49 -12.53
N LEU A 180 -1.01 18.82 -13.41
CA LEU A 180 0.34 19.24 -13.80
C LEU A 180 0.30 20.58 -14.55
N ILE A 181 -0.58 20.73 -15.53
CA ILE A 181 -0.70 21.96 -16.31
C ILE A 181 -1.04 23.14 -15.39
N THR A 182 -2.09 23.00 -14.57
CA THR A 182 -2.55 24.06 -13.68
C THR A 182 -1.55 24.36 -12.56
N GLY A 183 -0.96 23.33 -11.95
CA GLY A 183 0.00 23.48 -10.87
C GLY A 183 1.32 24.10 -11.32
N ILE A 184 1.83 23.71 -12.49
CA ILE A 184 3.03 24.31 -13.08
C ILE A 184 2.76 25.77 -13.47
N ALA A 185 1.61 26.04 -14.11
CA ALA A 185 1.24 27.40 -14.47
C ALA A 185 1.12 28.33 -13.25
N CYS A 186 0.47 27.87 -12.17
CA CYS A 186 0.34 28.63 -10.93
C CYS A 186 1.65 28.79 -10.17
N GLY A 187 2.53 27.79 -10.22
CA GLY A 187 3.82 27.84 -9.55
C GLY A 187 4.81 28.80 -10.20
N TYR A 188 4.74 28.95 -11.52
CA TYR A 188 5.67 29.81 -12.29
C TYR A 188 5.13 31.22 -12.58
N SER A 189 3.81 31.37 -12.79
CA SER A 189 3.18 32.62 -13.21
C SER A 189 2.26 33.21 -12.15
N GLU A 190 2.56 34.41 -11.66
CA GLU A 190 1.70 35.15 -10.73
C GLU A 190 0.31 35.44 -11.31
N ARG A 191 0.22 35.69 -12.64
CA ARG A 191 -1.07 35.92 -13.31
C ARG A 191 -1.94 34.66 -13.29
N ALA A 192 -1.36 33.48 -13.59
CA ALA A 192 -2.10 32.20 -13.52
C ALA A 192 -2.52 31.91 -12.07
N ARG A 193 -1.64 32.18 -11.12
CA ARG A 193 -1.91 32.00 -9.68
C ARG A 193 -3.06 32.90 -9.22
N TYR A 194 -3.10 34.16 -9.65
CA TYR A 194 -4.16 35.10 -9.29
C TYR A 194 -5.58 34.56 -9.64
N TRP A 195 -5.74 33.94 -10.81
CA TRP A 195 -7.04 33.41 -11.26
C TRP A 195 -7.36 32.03 -10.70
N LEU A 196 -6.40 31.15 -10.56
CA LEU A 196 -6.62 29.76 -10.18
C LEU A 196 -6.56 29.51 -8.67
N ASP A 197 -5.80 30.30 -7.92
CA ASP A 197 -5.66 30.14 -6.47
C ASP A 197 -6.98 30.25 -5.69
N PRO A 198 -7.91 31.19 -6.02
CA PRO A 198 -9.21 31.20 -5.39
C PRO A 198 -10.03 29.93 -5.64
N ILE A 199 -9.94 29.37 -6.85
CA ILE A 199 -10.64 28.13 -7.22
C ILE A 199 -10.07 26.94 -6.43
N ILE A 200 -8.74 26.85 -6.36
CA ILE A 200 -8.05 25.80 -5.62
C ILE A 200 -8.39 25.88 -4.12
N LYS A 201 -8.40 27.08 -3.55
CA LYS A 201 -8.73 27.29 -2.14
C LYS A 201 -10.21 27.03 -1.82
N PHE A 202 -11.11 27.29 -2.77
CA PHE A 202 -12.52 27.02 -2.61
C PHE A 202 -12.83 25.51 -2.70
N LEU A 203 -12.26 24.82 -3.69
CA LEU A 203 -12.53 23.39 -3.91
C LEU A 203 -11.77 22.50 -2.92
N GLY A 204 -10.62 22.94 -2.43
CA GLY A 204 -9.73 22.14 -1.59
C GLY A 204 -10.34 21.58 -0.31
N PRO A 205 -11.03 22.38 0.50
CA PRO A 205 -11.64 21.91 1.74
C PRO A 205 -12.82 20.96 1.53
N ILE A 206 -13.40 20.92 0.32
CA ILE A 206 -14.58 20.11 0.02
C ILE A 206 -14.15 18.71 -0.37
N PRO A 207 -14.50 17.65 0.39
CA PRO A 207 -14.22 16.28 -0.01
C PRO A 207 -14.83 15.96 -1.38
N THR A 208 -14.07 15.31 -2.25
CA THR A 208 -14.54 14.95 -3.60
C THR A 208 -15.81 14.08 -3.58
N SER A 209 -15.99 13.29 -2.53
CA SER A 209 -17.20 12.49 -2.32
C SER A 209 -18.49 13.32 -2.20
N THR A 210 -18.39 14.56 -1.71
CA THR A 210 -19.55 15.46 -1.57
C THR A 210 -20.12 15.89 -2.93
N TRP A 211 -19.29 15.93 -3.97
CA TRP A 211 -19.73 16.29 -5.32
C TRP A 211 -20.45 15.16 -6.06
N ILE A 212 -20.33 13.92 -5.60
CA ILE A 212 -20.83 12.74 -6.31
C ILE A 212 -22.32 12.83 -6.61
N PRO A 213 -23.24 13.11 -5.64
CA PRO A 213 -24.66 13.18 -5.92
C PRO A 213 -25.01 14.24 -6.97
N ILE A 214 -24.35 15.40 -6.91
CA ILE A 214 -24.59 16.51 -7.84
C ILE A 214 -24.12 16.12 -9.24
N ILE A 215 -22.91 15.60 -9.36
CA ILE A 215 -22.32 15.25 -10.65
C ILE A 215 -23.07 14.09 -11.30
N MET A 216 -23.53 13.12 -10.54
CA MET A 216 -24.29 11.99 -11.06
C MET A 216 -25.66 12.42 -11.64
N VAL A 217 -26.23 13.50 -11.14
CA VAL A 217 -27.47 14.08 -11.70
C VAL A 217 -27.19 14.92 -12.96
N VAL A 218 -26.09 15.68 -12.96
CA VAL A 218 -25.75 16.60 -14.05
C VAL A 218 -25.07 15.91 -15.22
N ALA A 219 -24.34 14.83 -14.95
CA ALA A 219 -23.59 14.11 -15.98
C ALA A 219 -24.52 13.39 -16.96
N SER A 220 -24.22 13.50 -18.25
CA SER A 220 -24.96 12.81 -19.33
C SER A 220 -24.84 11.29 -19.26
N SER A 221 -23.85 10.76 -18.55
CA SER A 221 -23.66 9.33 -18.27
C SER A 221 -23.04 9.11 -16.92
N LEU A 222 -23.45 8.03 -16.23
CA LEU A 222 -22.90 7.63 -14.93
C LEU A 222 -21.40 7.36 -15.00
N PHE A 223 -20.92 6.78 -16.12
CA PHE A 223 -19.51 6.55 -16.37
C PHE A 223 -18.74 7.88 -16.48
N GLY A 224 -19.24 8.84 -17.25
CA GLY A 224 -18.61 10.17 -17.38
C GLY A 224 -18.58 10.94 -16.07
N GLY A 225 -19.66 10.86 -15.28
CA GLY A 225 -19.71 11.43 -13.92
C GLY A 225 -18.64 10.84 -13.00
N ALA A 226 -18.46 9.52 -13.00
CA ALA A 226 -17.45 8.84 -12.22
C ALA A 226 -16.02 9.24 -12.67
N VAL A 227 -15.75 9.29 -13.97
CA VAL A 227 -14.46 9.78 -14.51
C VAL A 227 -14.18 11.20 -14.04
N PHE A 228 -15.18 12.09 -14.09
CA PHE A 228 -15.02 13.48 -13.67
C PHE A 228 -14.67 13.60 -12.17
N ILE A 229 -15.33 12.83 -11.30
CA ILE A 229 -15.08 12.83 -9.86
C ILE A 229 -13.65 12.37 -9.55
N ILE A 230 -13.20 11.29 -10.19
CA ILE A 230 -11.83 10.78 -10.03
C ILE A 230 -10.82 11.81 -10.54
N ALA A 231 -11.12 12.43 -11.70
CA ALA A 231 -10.28 13.45 -12.28
C ALA A 231 -10.19 14.71 -11.38
N LEU A 232 -11.30 15.14 -10.78
CA LEU A 232 -11.34 16.29 -9.86
C LEU A 232 -10.48 16.04 -8.62
N GLY A 233 -10.58 14.85 -8.00
CA GLY A 233 -9.79 14.47 -6.83
C GLY A 233 -8.29 14.39 -7.12
N SER A 234 -7.91 13.80 -8.24
CA SER A 234 -6.52 13.70 -8.67
C SER A 234 -5.96 15.05 -9.15
N TRP A 235 -6.77 15.85 -9.85
CA TRP A 235 -6.39 17.20 -10.27
C TRP A 235 -5.98 18.08 -9.11
N PHE A 236 -6.79 18.14 -8.07
CA PHE A 236 -6.51 18.97 -6.88
C PHE A 236 -5.18 18.59 -6.22
N ALA A 237 -4.99 17.32 -5.89
CA ALA A 237 -3.78 16.84 -5.21
C ALA A 237 -2.50 17.13 -6.02
N VAL A 238 -2.53 16.90 -7.34
CA VAL A 238 -1.39 17.16 -8.22
C VAL A 238 -1.15 18.64 -8.42
N THR A 239 -2.21 19.46 -8.55
CA THR A 239 -2.10 20.90 -8.68
C THR A 239 -1.38 21.51 -7.48
N VAL A 240 -1.82 21.19 -6.27
CA VAL A 240 -1.22 21.71 -5.02
C VAL A 240 0.23 21.25 -4.87
N ALA A 241 0.52 19.99 -5.15
CA ALA A 241 1.88 19.47 -5.04
C ALA A 241 2.83 20.08 -6.08
N SER A 242 2.35 20.30 -7.31
CA SER A 242 3.13 20.93 -8.39
C SER A 242 3.35 22.41 -8.12
N LEU A 243 2.31 23.14 -7.70
CA LEU A 243 2.40 24.53 -7.29
C LEU A 243 3.44 24.72 -6.17
N THR A 244 3.31 23.94 -5.10
CA THR A 244 4.24 23.99 -3.95
C THR A 244 5.65 23.61 -4.36
N GLY A 245 5.80 22.56 -5.17
CA GLY A 245 7.13 22.11 -5.64
C GLY A 245 7.85 23.17 -6.44
N ILE A 246 7.15 23.88 -7.34
CA ILE A 246 7.75 24.95 -8.16
C ILE A 246 7.98 26.23 -7.36
N SER A 247 7.04 26.60 -6.48
CA SER A 247 7.20 27.78 -5.63
C SER A 247 8.38 27.67 -4.64
N ASN A 248 8.79 26.45 -4.30
CA ASN A 248 9.92 26.19 -3.41
C ASN A 248 11.28 26.18 -4.13
N VAL A 249 11.32 26.39 -5.43
CA VAL A 249 12.59 26.52 -6.17
C VAL A 249 13.25 27.85 -5.79
N SER A 250 14.49 27.79 -5.30
CA SER A 250 15.26 28.99 -4.93
C SER A 250 15.46 29.90 -6.13
N LYS A 251 15.33 31.23 -5.93
CA LYS A 251 15.53 32.24 -6.98
C LYS A 251 16.93 32.17 -7.57
N GLU A 252 17.92 31.79 -6.79
CA GLU A 252 19.33 31.66 -7.21
C GLU A 252 19.49 30.69 -8.41
N TYR A 253 18.70 29.63 -8.48
CA TYR A 253 18.73 28.70 -9.64
C TYR A 253 18.20 29.38 -10.90
N PHE A 254 17.18 30.21 -10.78
CA PHE A 254 16.64 30.99 -11.91
C PHE A 254 17.61 32.07 -12.37
N ASP A 255 18.21 32.78 -11.42
CA ASP A 255 19.18 33.87 -11.72
C ASP A 255 20.43 33.29 -12.39
N ALA A 256 20.97 32.18 -11.88
CA ALA A 256 22.10 31.49 -12.50
C ALA A 256 21.79 30.99 -13.92
N ALA A 257 20.60 30.48 -14.15
CA ALA A 257 20.20 30.04 -15.48
C ALA A 257 19.97 31.20 -16.44
N MET A 258 19.44 32.33 -15.96
CA MET A 258 19.28 33.57 -16.76
C MET A 258 20.61 34.20 -17.16
N THR A 259 21.60 34.19 -16.26
CA THR A 259 22.97 34.64 -16.61
C THR A 259 23.61 33.78 -17.70
N LEU A 260 23.25 32.53 -17.81
CA LEU A 260 23.65 31.60 -18.88
C LEU A 260 22.80 31.75 -20.17
N GLY A 261 21.90 32.74 -20.23
CA GLY A 261 21.08 33.00 -21.41
C GLY A 261 19.84 32.14 -21.54
N ALA A 262 19.37 31.50 -20.46
CA ALA A 262 18.15 30.66 -20.50
C ALA A 262 16.90 31.50 -20.74
N ASN A 263 16.06 31.06 -21.70
CA ASN A 263 14.76 31.66 -21.94
C ASN A 263 13.68 31.11 -20.97
N SER A 264 12.50 31.77 -20.91
CA SER A 264 11.41 31.39 -20.00
C SER A 264 10.97 29.92 -20.11
N ARG A 265 10.97 29.34 -21.31
CA ARG A 265 10.64 27.91 -21.50
C ARG A 265 11.72 27.01 -20.89
N GLN A 266 12.99 27.38 -21.06
CA GLN A 266 14.12 26.64 -20.47
C GLN A 266 14.09 26.72 -18.94
N LEU A 267 13.74 27.86 -18.37
CA LEU A 267 13.57 28.01 -16.91
C LEU A 267 12.50 27.06 -16.37
N VAL A 268 11.35 26.94 -17.05
CA VAL A 268 10.30 26.02 -16.63
C VAL A 268 10.72 24.55 -16.78
N PHE A 269 11.13 24.14 -18.01
CA PHE A 269 11.32 22.72 -18.31
C PHE A 269 12.66 22.15 -17.85
N ARG A 270 13.73 22.98 -17.76
CA ARG A 270 15.08 22.53 -17.39
C ARG A 270 15.48 22.85 -15.95
N VAL A 271 14.80 23.81 -15.30
CA VAL A 271 15.11 24.22 -13.92
C VAL A 271 13.94 23.89 -12.98
N ALA A 272 12.78 24.51 -13.20
CA ALA A 272 11.66 24.42 -12.27
C ALA A 272 11.08 23.00 -12.15
N ILE A 273 10.70 22.37 -13.26
CA ILE A 273 10.10 21.03 -13.26
C ILE A 273 11.05 19.96 -12.71
N PRO A 274 12.33 19.85 -13.14
CA PRO A 274 13.24 18.86 -12.57
C PRO A 274 13.45 19.03 -11.07
N HIS A 275 13.57 20.27 -10.59
CA HIS A 275 13.69 20.54 -9.15
C HIS A 275 12.43 20.16 -8.38
N ALA A 276 11.25 20.47 -8.93
CA ALA A 276 9.94 20.17 -8.32
C ALA A 276 9.51 18.69 -8.47
N MET A 277 10.22 17.88 -9.26
CA MET A 277 9.84 16.49 -9.58
C MET A 277 9.55 15.62 -8.36
N PRO A 278 10.31 15.67 -7.25
CA PRO A 278 10.00 14.90 -6.04
C PRO A 278 8.64 15.26 -5.46
N SER A 279 8.32 16.56 -5.39
CA SER A 279 7.02 17.06 -4.90
C SER A 279 5.88 16.65 -5.83
N ILE A 280 6.06 16.82 -7.14
CA ILE A 280 5.08 16.44 -8.17
C ILE A 280 4.75 14.94 -8.06
N LEU A 281 5.75 14.07 -8.02
CA LEU A 281 5.56 12.62 -7.93
C LEU A 281 4.95 12.20 -6.59
N GLN A 282 5.23 12.94 -5.50
CA GLN A 282 4.54 12.74 -4.23
C GLN A 282 3.05 13.09 -4.36
N GLY A 283 2.73 14.21 -5.02
CA GLY A 283 1.36 14.60 -5.36
C GLY A 283 0.63 13.55 -6.20
N CYS A 284 1.29 12.99 -7.21
CA CYS A 284 0.73 11.88 -8.01
C CYS A 284 0.42 10.64 -7.16
N THR A 285 1.28 10.29 -6.19
CA THR A 285 1.02 9.17 -5.29
C THR A 285 -0.18 9.45 -4.37
N GLN A 286 -0.28 10.66 -3.83
CA GLN A 286 -1.41 11.09 -3.00
C GLN A 286 -2.71 11.12 -3.81
N ALA A 287 -2.66 11.63 -5.05
CA ALA A 287 -3.77 11.65 -5.97
C ALA A 287 -4.30 10.25 -6.27
N MET A 288 -3.44 9.25 -6.45
CA MET A 288 -3.86 7.85 -6.64
C MET A 288 -4.65 7.33 -5.44
N SER A 289 -4.16 7.59 -4.22
CA SER A 289 -4.87 7.17 -3.00
C SER A 289 -6.25 7.82 -2.89
N SER A 290 -6.36 9.11 -3.17
CA SER A 290 -7.65 9.82 -3.20
C SER A 290 -8.58 9.28 -4.30
N SER A 291 -8.04 8.96 -5.48
CA SER A 291 -8.78 8.37 -6.59
C SER A 291 -9.34 6.99 -6.27
N CYS A 292 -8.59 6.16 -5.53
CA CYS A 292 -9.07 4.86 -5.06
C CYS A 292 -10.29 4.98 -4.11
N VAL A 293 -10.33 6.01 -3.28
CA VAL A 293 -11.51 6.27 -2.43
C VAL A 293 -12.68 6.79 -3.27
N ALA A 294 -12.40 7.75 -4.15
CA ALA A 294 -13.43 8.38 -4.98
C ALA A 294 -14.15 7.38 -5.91
N ILE A 295 -13.38 6.47 -6.54
CA ILE A 295 -13.96 5.46 -7.46
C ILE A 295 -14.89 4.51 -6.72
N MET A 296 -14.55 4.07 -5.50
CA MET A 296 -15.40 3.16 -4.74
C MET A 296 -16.79 3.76 -4.52
N ILE A 297 -16.84 5.02 -4.07
CA ILE A 297 -18.10 5.70 -3.81
C ILE A 297 -18.85 5.96 -5.13
N ALA A 298 -18.15 6.36 -6.19
CA ALA A 298 -18.76 6.58 -7.50
C ALA A 298 -19.38 5.30 -8.09
N GLU A 299 -18.71 4.16 -7.95
CA GLU A 299 -19.22 2.86 -8.41
C GLU A 299 -20.43 2.39 -7.58
N MET A 300 -20.44 2.66 -6.26
CA MET A 300 -21.55 2.31 -5.39
C MET A 300 -22.83 3.07 -5.74
N LEU A 301 -22.74 4.27 -6.32
CA LEU A 301 -23.89 5.14 -6.58
C LEU A 301 -24.48 5.02 -7.96
N GLY A 302 -23.82 4.38 -8.93
CA GLY A 302 -24.49 4.34 -10.23
C GLY A 302 -23.81 3.69 -11.42
N VAL A 303 -22.58 3.22 -11.33
CA VAL A 303 -21.92 2.55 -12.46
C VAL A 303 -22.44 1.13 -12.59
N LYS A 304 -22.61 0.62 -13.82
CA LYS A 304 -23.21 -0.71 -14.07
C LYS A 304 -22.29 -1.91 -13.85
N SER A 305 -21.00 -1.69 -13.62
CA SER A 305 -19.99 -2.73 -13.37
C SER A 305 -18.79 -2.11 -12.67
N GLY A 306 -18.22 -2.84 -11.71
CA GLY A 306 -17.08 -2.44 -10.90
C GLY A 306 -17.12 -3.13 -9.55
N LEU A 307 -16.01 -3.08 -8.81
CA LEU A 307 -15.92 -3.72 -7.49
C LEU A 307 -16.83 -3.06 -6.46
N GLY A 308 -16.97 -1.72 -6.50
CA GLY A 308 -17.88 -0.98 -5.64
C GLY A 308 -19.33 -1.29 -5.95
N TRP A 309 -19.69 -1.37 -7.24
CA TRP A 309 -21.02 -1.82 -7.69
C TRP A 309 -21.31 -3.24 -7.21
N TYR A 310 -20.38 -4.18 -7.41
CA TYR A 310 -20.55 -5.57 -6.98
C TYR A 310 -20.77 -5.65 -5.46
N MET A 311 -19.98 -4.92 -4.68
CA MET A 311 -20.11 -4.88 -3.22
C MET A 311 -21.50 -4.39 -2.79
N THR A 312 -21.98 -3.28 -3.37
CA THR A 312 -23.31 -2.72 -3.05
C THR A 312 -24.43 -3.68 -3.48
N TRP A 313 -24.30 -4.27 -4.67
CA TRP A 313 -25.27 -5.24 -5.18
C TRP A 313 -25.40 -6.45 -4.27
N GLN A 314 -24.29 -7.06 -3.87
CA GLN A 314 -24.28 -8.22 -2.99
C GLN A 314 -24.79 -7.89 -1.57
N THR A 315 -24.44 -6.70 -1.06
CA THR A 315 -24.96 -6.23 0.23
C THR A 315 -26.48 -6.05 0.20
N GLY A 316 -27.04 -5.56 -0.91
CA GLY A 316 -28.48 -5.45 -1.10
C GLY A 316 -29.22 -6.79 -1.06
N TRP A 317 -28.55 -7.88 -1.42
CA TRP A 317 -29.06 -9.25 -1.31
C TRP A 317 -28.68 -9.96 0.00
N ALA A 318 -28.15 -9.23 0.96
CA ALA A 318 -27.62 -9.78 2.23
C ALA A 318 -26.54 -10.86 2.05
N SER A 319 -25.87 -10.91 0.87
CA SER A 319 -24.76 -11.81 0.58
C SER A 319 -23.44 -11.19 1.03
N TYR A 320 -23.27 -11.04 2.33
CA TYR A 320 -22.11 -10.35 2.91
C TYR A 320 -20.79 -11.11 2.67
N ASP A 321 -20.82 -12.42 2.53
CA ASP A 321 -19.68 -13.26 2.15
C ASP A 321 -19.06 -12.81 0.82
N LYS A 322 -19.89 -12.52 -0.18
CA LYS A 322 -19.47 -11.99 -1.46
C LYS A 322 -18.99 -10.54 -1.36
N SER A 323 -19.64 -9.71 -0.54
CA SER A 323 -19.20 -8.33 -0.29
C SER A 323 -17.83 -8.29 0.38
N PHE A 324 -17.57 -9.16 1.36
CA PHE A 324 -16.25 -9.31 1.98
C PHE A 324 -15.20 -9.82 1.00
N ALA A 325 -15.57 -10.76 0.12
CA ALA A 325 -14.68 -11.21 -0.95
C ALA A 325 -14.27 -10.03 -1.85
N ALA A 326 -15.23 -9.21 -2.29
CA ALA A 326 -14.92 -8.01 -3.07
C ALA A 326 -14.01 -7.04 -2.30
N LEU A 327 -14.22 -6.82 -1.00
CA LEU A 327 -13.39 -5.97 -0.16
C LEU A 327 -11.92 -6.46 -0.16
N PHE A 328 -11.67 -7.76 -0.06
CA PHE A 328 -10.31 -8.30 -0.16
C PHE A 328 -9.67 -8.05 -1.54
N VAL A 329 -10.44 -8.21 -2.62
CA VAL A 329 -9.97 -7.87 -3.98
C VAL A 329 -9.61 -6.39 -4.07
N ILE A 330 -10.47 -5.50 -3.58
CA ILE A 330 -10.24 -4.05 -3.55
C ILE A 330 -8.93 -3.72 -2.82
N CYS A 331 -8.75 -4.23 -1.61
CA CYS A 331 -7.54 -4.03 -0.82
C CYS A 331 -6.28 -4.51 -1.55
N LEU A 332 -6.35 -5.67 -2.19
CA LEU A 332 -5.24 -6.24 -2.96
C LEU A 332 -4.90 -5.35 -4.16
N ILE A 333 -5.89 -5.04 -5.00
CA ILE A 333 -5.70 -4.29 -6.23
C ILE A 333 -5.20 -2.87 -5.95
N PHE A 334 -5.82 -2.14 -5.01
CA PHE A 334 -5.38 -0.79 -4.67
C PHE A 334 -3.98 -0.77 -4.07
N THR A 335 -3.63 -1.77 -3.26
CA THR A 335 -2.25 -1.94 -2.76
C THR A 335 -1.27 -2.19 -3.91
N LEU A 336 -1.62 -3.00 -4.89
CA LEU A 336 -0.77 -3.28 -6.05
C LEU A 336 -0.59 -2.03 -6.93
N VAL A 337 -1.66 -1.30 -7.20
CA VAL A 337 -1.63 -0.06 -7.99
C VAL A 337 -0.76 1.00 -7.30
N THR A 338 -0.98 1.24 -6.00
CA THR A 338 -0.20 2.22 -5.22
C THR A 338 1.29 1.83 -5.15
N LYS A 339 1.60 0.55 -4.87
CA LYS A 339 2.98 0.05 -4.89
C LYS A 339 3.63 0.12 -6.27
N GLY A 340 2.85 -0.08 -7.33
CA GLY A 340 3.31 0.11 -8.71
C GLY A 340 3.75 1.55 -8.96
N LEU A 341 2.91 2.51 -8.58
CA LEU A 341 3.21 3.94 -8.71
C LEU A 341 4.41 4.36 -7.85
N GLU A 342 4.52 3.87 -6.60
CA GLU A 342 5.69 4.11 -5.76
C GLU A 342 6.99 3.54 -6.34
N ARG A 343 6.90 2.41 -7.07
CA ARG A 343 8.06 1.84 -7.77
C ARG A 343 8.48 2.73 -8.93
N ILE A 344 7.53 3.25 -9.72
CA ILE A 344 7.77 4.21 -10.79
C ILE A 344 8.40 5.49 -10.22
N LYS A 345 7.83 6.05 -9.14
CA LYS A 345 8.39 7.20 -8.43
C LYS A 345 9.85 6.97 -8.02
N ARG A 346 10.15 5.85 -7.38
CA ARG A 346 11.54 5.51 -6.98
C ARG A 346 12.49 5.35 -8.17
N TYR A 347 12.00 4.85 -9.29
CA TYR A 347 12.80 4.74 -10.50
C TYR A 347 13.12 6.11 -11.10
N LEU A 348 12.11 6.98 -11.19
CA LEU A 348 12.27 8.35 -11.73
C LEU A 348 13.14 9.23 -10.82
N LEU A 349 13.16 9.00 -9.51
CA LEU A 349 13.98 9.76 -8.54
C LEU A 349 15.33 9.11 -8.21
N ARG A 350 15.83 8.17 -9.01
CA ARG A 350 17.11 7.49 -8.74
C ARG A 350 18.30 8.46 -8.65
N TRP A 351 18.27 9.55 -9.40
CA TRP A 351 19.30 10.59 -9.37
C TRP A 351 19.40 11.31 -8.04
N GLN A 352 18.30 11.44 -7.30
CA GLN A 352 18.29 12.10 -5.99
C GLN A 352 19.02 11.29 -4.91
N ASN A 353 18.96 9.95 -4.98
CA ASN A 353 19.64 9.05 -4.04
C ASN A 353 21.17 9.01 -4.23
N GLY A 354 21.70 9.55 -5.31
CA GLY A 354 23.13 9.63 -5.60
C GLY A 354 23.79 10.94 -5.09
N ALA A 355 22.99 11.92 -4.71
CA ALA A 355 23.49 13.24 -4.25
C ALA A 355 23.76 13.29 -2.73
N VAL A 356 23.37 12.25 -1.99
CA VAL A 356 23.63 12.10 -0.55
C VAL A 356 24.59 10.92 -0.38
N LYS A 357 25.88 11.15 -0.66
CA LYS A 357 26.99 10.33 -0.23
C LYS A 357 28.03 11.21 0.42
#